data_451be9079b25d77439903765631a8586
#
_entry.id   451be9079b25d77439903765631a8586
#
_cell.length_a   1.000
_cell.length_b   1.000
_cell.length_c   1.000
_cell.angle_alpha   90.00
_cell.angle_beta   90.00
_cell.angle_gamma   90.00
#
_symmetry.space_group_name_H-M   'P 1'
#
loop_
_entity.id
_entity.type
_entity.pdbx_description
1 polymer ?
#
loop_
_entity_poly.entity_id
_entity_poly.type
_entity_poly.pdbx_seq_one_letter_code
_entity_poly.pdbx_strand_id
1 'polypeptide(L)'
;VGQLAPAYLVQDGVIPRTRLPEVLNGIKALADEAGMRVANVFHAGDGNLHPLILYNGTQAGQLELAEKLAGRILRMCIEMGGSITGEHGVGVEKRDYMPDMFTADELDCMKRLRAAFDPLEIANPGKMFPQAGAPALTQHGLHPLEKAGVISRE
;
A
#
# COMPACT_ATOMS: atom_id res chain seq x y z
N VAL A 1 3.17 -16.95 -7.87
CA VAL A 1 4.00 -15.85 -7.34
C VAL A 1 5.11 -16.42 -6.46
N GLY A 2 4.79 -17.31 -5.50
CA GLY A 2 5.78 -17.89 -4.57
C GLY A 2 6.99 -18.59 -5.22
N GLN A 3 6.90 -19.00 -6.49
CA GLN A 3 8.04 -19.52 -7.24
C GLN A 3 8.93 -18.41 -7.84
N LEU A 4 8.46 -17.16 -7.86
CA LEU A 4 9.14 -16.03 -8.50
C LEU A 4 9.99 -15.24 -7.51
N ALA A 5 9.58 -15.16 -6.27
CA ALA A 5 10.29 -14.48 -5.19
C ALA A 5 9.83 -15.02 -3.82
N PRO A 6 10.69 -14.94 -2.79
CA PRO A 6 10.37 -15.41 -1.44
C PRO A 6 9.35 -14.50 -0.72
N ALA A 7 9.22 -13.25 -1.15
CA ALA A 7 8.26 -12.28 -0.60
C ALA A 7 7.71 -11.37 -1.69
N TYR A 8 6.55 -10.78 -1.43
CA TYR A 8 5.94 -9.77 -2.29
C TYR A 8 5.12 -8.79 -1.45
N LEU A 9 5.05 -7.55 -1.93
CA LEU A 9 4.19 -6.50 -1.40
C LEU A 9 3.02 -6.30 -2.37
N VAL A 10 1.79 -6.42 -1.87
CA VAL A 10 0.58 -6.24 -2.68
C VAL A 10 0.09 -4.80 -2.54
N GLN A 11 -0.24 -4.17 -3.65
CA GLN A 11 -0.97 -2.92 -3.66
C GLN A 11 -2.43 -3.14 -4.11
N ASP A 12 -3.26 -2.12 -3.94
CA ASP A 12 -4.69 -2.18 -4.21
C ASP A 12 -5.15 -0.80 -4.71
N GLY A 13 -4.52 -0.33 -5.79
CA GLY A 13 -4.89 0.93 -6.42
C GLY A 13 -6.07 0.76 -7.37
N VAL A 14 -6.83 1.83 -7.56
CA VAL A 14 -7.92 1.87 -8.53
C VAL A 14 -7.64 2.93 -9.57
N ILE A 15 -8.04 2.68 -10.81
CA ILE A 15 -7.96 3.62 -11.93
C ILE A 15 -9.24 3.56 -12.77
N PRO A 16 -9.55 4.60 -13.53
CA PRO A 16 -10.59 4.49 -14.55
C PRO A 16 -10.25 3.35 -15.53
N ARG A 17 -11.20 2.44 -15.78
CA ARG A 17 -11.00 1.23 -16.59
C ARG A 17 -10.37 1.49 -17.98
N THR A 18 -10.69 2.62 -18.57
CA THR A 18 -10.16 3.03 -19.87
C THR A 18 -8.67 3.31 -19.87
N ARG A 19 -8.08 3.53 -18.67
CA ARG A 19 -6.65 3.81 -18.49
C ARG A 19 -5.83 2.57 -18.13
N LEU A 20 -6.44 1.39 -18.11
CA LEU A 20 -5.76 0.14 -17.75
C LEU A 20 -4.47 -0.11 -18.56
N PRO A 21 -4.43 0.02 -19.90
CA PRO A 21 -3.19 -0.17 -20.65
C PRO A 21 -2.09 0.82 -20.26
N GLU A 22 -2.47 2.07 -20.01
CA GLU A 22 -1.54 3.14 -19.62
C GLU A 22 -0.92 2.86 -18.25
N VAL A 23 -1.73 2.50 -17.24
CA VAL A 23 -1.22 2.20 -15.91
C VAL A 23 -0.31 0.97 -15.90
N LEU A 24 -0.64 -0.08 -16.65
CA LEU A 24 0.21 -1.28 -16.73
C LEU A 24 1.58 -0.96 -17.35
N ASN A 25 1.63 -0.12 -18.38
CA ASN A 25 2.88 0.38 -18.95
C ASN A 25 3.65 1.25 -17.94
N GLY A 26 2.95 2.11 -17.20
CA GLY A 26 3.53 2.92 -16.13
C GLY A 26 4.13 2.08 -15.01
N ILE A 27 3.40 1.07 -14.51
CA ILE A 27 3.91 0.13 -13.51
C ILE A 27 5.17 -0.57 -14.00
N LYS A 28 5.17 -1.03 -15.28
CA LYS A 28 6.35 -1.64 -15.86
C LYS A 28 7.54 -0.69 -15.89
N ALA A 29 7.35 0.54 -16.34
CA ALA A 29 8.41 1.54 -16.40
C ALA A 29 8.98 1.86 -15.01
N LEU A 30 8.11 2.05 -14.01
CA LEU A 30 8.51 2.27 -12.61
C LEU A 30 9.29 1.09 -12.03
N ALA A 31 8.87 -0.14 -12.35
CA ALA A 31 9.52 -1.36 -11.91
C ALA A 31 10.90 -1.52 -12.54
N ASP A 32 11.01 -1.29 -13.86
CA ASP A 32 12.28 -1.34 -14.61
C ASP A 32 13.28 -0.31 -14.05
N GLU A 33 12.83 0.93 -13.77
CA GLU A 33 13.65 1.98 -13.16
C GLU A 33 14.13 1.61 -11.76
N ALA A 34 13.27 0.98 -10.95
CA ALA A 34 13.62 0.54 -9.61
C ALA A 34 14.45 -0.76 -9.60
N GLY A 35 14.66 -1.41 -10.74
CA GLY A 35 15.33 -2.71 -10.84
C GLY A 35 14.54 -3.83 -10.16
N MET A 36 13.22 -3.70 -10.05
CA MET A 36 12.34 -4.65 -9.39
C MET A 36 11.40 -5.34 -10.39
N ARG A 37 10.89 -6.51 -10.02
CA ARG A 37 9.87 -7.21 -10.79
C ARG A 37 8.51 -7.00 -10.17
N VAL A 38 7.50 -6.80 -11.02
CA VAL A 38 6.10 -6.70 -10.62
C VAL A 38 5.28 -7.70 -11.40
N ALA A 39 4.47 -8.50 -10.69
CA ALA A 39 3.45 -9.34 -11.30
C ALA A 39 2.09 -8.63 -11.13
N ASN A 40 1.35 -8.41 -12.21
CA ASN A 40 0.07 -7.72 -12.15
C ASN A 40 -1.08 -8.73 -12.06
N VAL A 41 -1.88 -8.60 -11.01
CA VAL A 41 -3.20 -9.21 -10.87
C VAL A 41 -4.21 -8.05 -10.80
N PHE A 42 -5.38 -8.18 -11.37
CA PHE A 42 -6.34 -7.08 -11.39
C PHE A 42 -7.75 -7.52 -11.73
N HIS A 43 -8.72 -6.75 -11.27
CA HIS A 43 -10.12 -6.85 -11.65
C HIS A 43 -10.38 -5.85 -12.79
N ALA A 44 -10.17 -6.29 -14.03
CA ALA A 44 -10.24 -5.41 -15.21
C ALA A 44 -11.59 -4.70 -15.36
N GLY A 45 -12.70 -5.35 -14.93
CA GLY A 45 -14.05 -4.79 -14.96
C GLY A 45 -14.24 -3.59 -14.03
N ASP A 46 -13.50 -3.54 -12.94
CA ASP A 46 -13.65 -2.55 -11.86
C ASP A 46 -12.53 -1.49 -11.90
N GLY A 47 -11.45 -1.76 -12.63
CA GLY A 47 -10.25 -0.92 -12.63
C GLY A 47 -9.41 -1.08 -11.36
N ASN A 48 -9.67 -2.11 -10.56
CA ASN A 48 -8.90 -2.41 -9.36
C ASN A 48 -7.65 -3.23 -9.70
N LEU A 49 -6.50 -2.78 -9.20
CA LEU A 49 -5.18 -3.29 -9.52
C LEU A 49 -4.49 -3.85 -8.28
N HIS A 50 -3.96 -5.06 -8.39
CA HIS A 50 -3.13 -5.68 -7.38
C HIS A 50 -1.71 -5.95 -7.91
N PRO A 51 -0.88 -4.92 -8.13
CA PRO A 51 0.51 -5.14 -8.48
C PRO A 51 1.23 -5.79 -7.31
N LEU A 52 1.83 -6.95 -7.57
CA LEU A 52 2.62 -7.74 -6.63
C LEU A 52 4.08 -7.38 -6.85
N ILE A 53 4.63 -6.52 -6.01
CA ILE A 53 6.03 -6.11 -6.07
C ILE A 53 6.87 -7.21 -5.44
N LEU A 54 7.69 -7.87 -6.25
CA LEU A 54 8.48 -9.03 -5.85
C LEU A 54 9.80 -8.58 -5.23
N TYR A 55 10.12 -9.07 -4.03
CA TYR A 55 11.36 -8.74 -3.36
C TYR A 55 11.90 -9.92 -2.53
N ASN A 56 13.14 -9.80 -2.06
CA ASN A 56 13.73 -10.75 -1.13
C ASN A 56 13.85 -10.10 0.25
N GLY A 57 12.96 -10.48 1.17
CA GLY A 57 12.91 -9.93 2.53
C GLY A 57 14.15 -10.23 3.39
N THR A 58 15.04 -11.15 2.96
CA THR A 58 16.30 -11.43 3.66
C THR A 58 17.42 -10.48 3.26
N GLN A 59 17.24 -9.71 2.19
CA GLN A 59 18.23 -8.74 1.70
C GLN A 59 17.88 -7.34 2.25
N ALA A 60 18.86 -6.72 2.92
CA ALA A 60 18.70 -5.38 3.45
C ALA A 60 18.35 -4.37 2.34
N GLY A 61 17.41 -3.46 2.61
CA GLY A 61 16.98 -2.40 1.70
C GLY A 61 15.96 -2.82 0.63
N GLN A 62 15.71 -4.11 0.44
CA GLN A 62 14.77 -4.59 -0.59
C GLN A 62 13.31 -4.25 -0.24
N LEU A 63 12.95 -4.34 1.03
CA LEU A 63 11.60 -3.95 1.48
C LEU A 63 11.38 -2.45 1.26
N GLU A 64 12.31 -1.62 1.67
CA GLU A 64 12.23 -0.16 1.51
C GLU A 64 12.14 0.26 0.03
N LEU A 65 12.83 -0.47 -0.85
CA LEU A 65 12.70 -0.26 -2.31
C LEU A 65 11.30 -0.65 -2.80
N ALA A 66 10.76 -1.77 -2.32
CA ALA A 66 9.41 -2.22 -2.66
C ALA A 66 8.35 -1.21 -2.17
N GLU A 67 8.48 -0.69 -0.95
CA GLU A 67 7.59 0.32 -0.38
C GLU A 67 7.64 1.64 -1.17
N LYS A 68 8.84 2.10 -1.57
CA LYS A 68 9.01 3.29 -2.42
C LYS A 68 8.34 3.11 -3.78
N LEU A 69 8.53 1.95 -4.40
CA LEU A 69 7.88 1.62 -5.68
C LEU A 69 6.36 1.57 -5.52
N ALA A 70 5.86 0.95 -4.45
CA ALA A 70 4.44 0.90 -4.11
C ALA A 70 3.83 2.30 -4.00
N GLY A 71 4.50 3.21 -3.29
CA GLY A 71 4.07 4.60 -3.17
C GLY A 71 4.03 5.35 -4.51
N ARG A 72 5.00 5.13 -5.39
CA ARG A 72 5.00 5.71 -6.75
C ARG A 72 3.83 5.19 -7.58
N ILE A 73 3.51 3.90 -7.48
CA ILE A 73 2.36 3.30 -8.17
C ILE A 73 1.05 3.90 -7.65
N LEU A 74 0.88 4.06 -6.34
CA LEU A 74 -0.33 4.65 -5.76
C LEU A 74 -0.52 6.10 -6.21
N ARG A 75 0.53 6.93 -6.20
CA ARG A 75 0.47 8.32 -6.72
C ARG A 75 0.08 8.36 -8.19
N MET A 76 0.65 7.49 -9.01
CA MET A 76 0.26 7.36 -10.41
C MET A 76 -1.23 7.03 -10.55
N CYS A 77 -1.79 6.16 -9.69
CA CYS A 77 -3.24 5.89 -9.70
C CYS A 77 -4.06 7.15 -9.38
N ILE A 78 -3.64 7.95 -8.39
CA ILE A 78 -4.29 9.23 -8.05
C ILE A 78 -4.23 10.19 -9.25
N GLU A 79 -3.06 10.38 -9.86
CA GLU A 79 -2.84 11.26 -11.02
C GLU A 79 -3.70 10.87 -12.22
N MET A 80 -4.03 9.59 -12.33
CA MET A 80 -4.94 9.07 -13.35
C MET A 80 -6.43 9.25 -13.00
N GLY A 81 -6.75 9.90 -11.88
CA GLY A 81 -8.12 10.10 -11.41
C GLY A 81 -8.70 8.88 -10.70
N GLY A 82 -7.84 8.07 -10.12
CA GLY A 82 -8.18 6.86 -9.37
C GLY A 82 -8.11 7.04 -7.86
N SER A 83 -7.84 5.93 -7.14
CA SER A 83 -7.82 5.86 -5.69
C SER A 83 -6.65 5.00 -5.19
N ILE A 84 -6.17 5.27 -3.97
CA ILE A 84 -5.14 4.49 -3.29
C ILE A 84 -5.64 3.14 -2.77
N THR A 85 -6.94 2.92 -2.75
CA THR A 85 -7.53 1.65 -2.31
C THR A 85 -8.84 1.38 -3.04
N GLY A 86 -9.06 0.13 -3.39
CA GLY A 86 -10.30 -0.39 -3.95
C GLY A 86 -11.08 -1.20 -2.93
N GLU A 87 -10.48 -2.24 -2.38
CA GLU A 87 -11.15 -3.20 -1.50
C GLU A 87 -10.40 -3.51 -0.20
N HIS A 88 -9.06 -3.35 -0.15
CA HIS A 88 -8.26 -3.68 1.03
C HIS A 88 -8.35 -2.64 2.16
N GLY A 89 -8.79 -1.41 1.84
CA GLY A 89 -8.77 -0.28 2.75
C GLY A 89 -7.39 0.39 2.85
N VAL A 90 -7.32 1.48 3.60
CA VAL A 90 -6.13 2.32 3.74
C VAL A 90 -5.07 1.64 4.60
N GLY A 91 -5.40 1.31 5.84
CA GLY A 91 -4.48 0.70 6.78
C GLY A 91 -3.25 1.56 7.08
N VAL A 92 -2.27 0.98 7.75
CA VAL A 92 -1.00 1.66 8.05
C VAL A 92 -0.14 1.86 6.79
N GLU A 93 -0.32 1.03 5.79
CA GLU A 93 0.47 1.04 4.55
C GLU A 93 0.18 2.24 3.66
N LYS A 94 -1.07 2.70 3.66
CA LYS A 94 -1.53 3.73 2.72
C LYS A 94 -1.93 5.04 3.39
N ARG A 95 -2.01 5.09 4.74
CA ARG A 95 -2.47 6.28 5.46
C ARG A 95 -1.66 7.55 5.15
N ASP A 96 -0.37 7.40 4.87
CA ASP A 96 0.52 8.52 4.59
C ASP A 96 0.33 9.08 3.17
N TYR A 97 -0.41 8.36 2.29
CA TYR A 97 -0.84 8.81 0.97
C TYR A 97 -2.23 9.46 0.97
N MET A 98 -2.95 9.47 2.10
CA MET A 98 -4.25 10.13 2.20
C MET A 98 -4.18 11.63 1.83
N PRO A 99 -3.15 12.41 2.24
CA PRO A 99 -3.02 13.81 1.83
C PRO A 99 -2.71 14.00 0.33
N ASP A 100 -2.22 12.99 -0.37
CA ASP A 100 -2.01 13.05 -1.82
C ASP A 100 -3.38 12.97 -2.57
N MET A 101 -4.41 12.43 -1.91
CA MET A 101 -5.74 12.21 -2.49
C MET A 101 -6.81 13.16 -1.95
N PHE A 102 -6.72 13.57 -0.69
CA PHE A 102 -7.72 14.36 0.01
C PHE A 102 -7.15 15.66 0.57
N THR A 103 -7.93 16.71 0.52
CA THR A 103 -7.60 18.01 1.15
C THR A 103 -7.61 17.91 2.68
N ALA A 104 -6.99 18.88 3.34
CA ALA A 104 -7.00 18.97 4.80
C ALA A 104 -8.40 19.02 5.38
N ASP A 105 -9.32 19.76 4.73
CA ASP A 105 -10.71 19.91 5.18
C ASP A 105 -11.49 18.60 5.04
N GLU A 106 -11.27 17.84 3.96
CA GLU A 106 -11.87 16.52 3.77
C GLU A 106 -11.38 15.53 4.82
N LEU A 107 -10.07 15.52 5.08
CA LEU A 107 -9.48 14.67 6.13
C LEU A 107 -9.98 15.03 7.52
N ASP A 108 -10.18 16.33 7.82
CA ASP A 108 -10.77 16.78 9.08
C ASP A 108 -12.23 16.34 9.20
N CYS A 109 -13.02 16.47 8.14
CA CYS A 109 -14.39 15.98 8.09
C CYS A 109 -14.48 14.47 8.37
N MET A 110 -13.62 13.67 7.74
CA MET A 110 -13.54 12.21 7.96
C MET A 110 -13.16 11.89 9.41
N LYS A 111 -12.21 12.62 10.02
CA LYS A 111 -11.82 12.45 11.42
C LYS A 111 -12.96 12.77 12.38
N ARG A 112 -13.70 13.85 12.13
CA ARG A 112 -14.88 14.21 12.94
C ARG A 112 -15.99 13.17 12.84
N LEU A 113 -16.22 12.63 11.63
CA LEU A 113 -17.17 11.53 11.45
C LEU A 113 -16.74 10.30 12.25
N ARG A 114 -15.46 9.91 12.17
CA ARG A 114 -14.93 8.81 12.97
C ARG A 114 -15.12 9.04 14.47
N ALA A 115 -14.79 10.24 14.97
CA ALA A 115 -14.92 10.57 16.40
C ALA A 115 -16.36 10.53 16.90
N ALA A 116 -17.35 10.74 16.03
CA ALA A 116 -18.77 10.62 16.38
C ALA A 116 -19.18 9.16 16.68
N PHE A 117 -18.55 8.19 16.02
CA PHE A 117 -18.83 6.75 16.20
C PHE A 117 -17.86 6.07 17.20
N ASP A 118 -16.64 6.54 17.29
CA ASP A 118 -15.58 5.95 18.12
C ASP A 118 -14.84 7.05 18.91
N PRO A 119 -15.53 7.74 19.83
CA PRO A 119 -14.96 8.86 20.59
C PRO A 119 -13.82 8.43 21.53
N LEU A 120 -13.71 7.16 21.87
CA LEU A 120 -12.66 6.59 22.72
C LEU A 120 -11.50 5.99 21.93
N GLU A 121 -11.54 6.07 20.60
CA GLU A 121 -10.54 5.52 19.68
C GLU A 121 -10.19 4.04 19.94
N ILE A 122 -11.20 3.22 20.23
CA ILE A 122 -11.05 1.79 20.51
C ILE A 122 -10.89 0.98 19.20
N ALA A 123 -11.56 1.42 18.13
CA ALA A 123 -11.62 0.71 16.85
C ALA A 123 -10.39 1.01 15.99
N ASN A 124 -9.38 0.15 16.03
CA ASN A 124 -8.19 0.24 15.17
C ASN A 124 -7.54 1.64 15.14
N PRO A 125 -7.09 2.19 16.27
CA PRO A 125 -6.49 3.52 16.32
C PRO A 125 -5.24 3.59 15.42
N GLY A 126 -5.06 4.72 14.75
CA GLY A 126 -3.89 4.97 13.91
C GLY A 126 -3.80 4.19 12.60
N LYS A 127 -4.86 3.51 12.17
CA LYS A 127 -4.83 2.65 10.97
C LYS A 127 -5.26 3.35 9.68
N MET A 128 -5.94 4.48 9.75
CA MET A 128 -6.54 5.12 8.56
C MET A 128 -5.97 6.49 8.26
N PHE A 129 -5.80 7.34 9.27
CA PHE A 129 -5.37 8.71 9.08
C PHE A 129 -3.87 8.90 9.30
N PRO A 130 -3.22 9.83 8.56
CA PRO A 130 -1.83 10.19 8.81
C PRO A 130 -1.62 10.63 10.26
N GLN A 131 -0.53 10.19 10.85
CA GLN A 131 -0.13 10.56 12.21
C GLN A 131 1.27 11.15 12.16
N ALA A 132 1.43 12.37 12.68
CA ALA A 132 2.74 13.01 12.79
C ALA A 132 3.67 12.17 13.67
N GLY A 133 4.84 11.81 13.14
CA GLY A 133 5.86 11.04 13.87
C GLY A 133 5.55 9.55 14.05
N ALA A 134 4.46 9.04 13.47
CA ALA A 134 4.24 7.61 13.43
C ALA A 134 5.32 6.94 12.57
N PRO A 135 5.95 5.85 13.02
CA PRO A 135 6.92 5.14 12.19
C PRO A 135 6.24 4.69 10.89
N ALA A 136 6.90 4.92 9.77
CA ALA A 136 6.59 4.21 8.55
C ALA A 136 6.63 2.69 8.84
N LEU A 137 6.03 1.89 7.98
CA LEU A 137 5.93 0.42 8.11
C LEU A 137 7.23 -0.37 8.30
N THR A 138 8.36 0.30 8.36
CA THR A 138 9.71 -0.25 8.50
C THR A 138 9.94 -1.12 9.76
N GLN A 139 8.92 -1.35 10.58
CA GLN A 139 8.98 -2.32 11.68
C GLN A 139 8.49 -3.72 11.27
N HIS A 140 8.97 -4.23 10.15
CA HIS A 140 8.92 -5.67 9.87
C HIS A 140 10.08 -6.40 10.56
N GLY A 141 10.27 -6.12 11.84
CA GLY A 141 11.01 -7.03 12.70
C GLY A 141 10.18 -8.30 12.94
N LEU A 142 10.83 -9.42 13.16
CA LEU A 142 10.17 -10.63 13.62
C LEU A 142 9.25 -10.29 14.80
N HIS A 143 8.01 -10.77 14.75
CA HIS A 143 7.09 -10.67 15.88
C HIS A 143 7.78 -11.21 17.14
N PRO A 144 7.53 -10.68 18.35
CA PRO A 144 8.16 -11.20 19.55
C PRO A 144 8.05 -12.73 19.73
N LEU A 145 6.93 -13.33 19.31
CA LEU A 145 6.74 -14.78 19.32
C LEU A 145 7.54 -15.51 18.23
N GLU A 146 7.83 -14.87 17.11
CA GLU A 146 8.76 -15.40 16.09
C GLU A 146 10.21 -15.36 16.60
N LYS A 147 10.59 -14.27 17.25
CA LYS A 147 11.89 -14.16 17.94
C LYS A 147 12.07 -15.20 19.05
N ALA A 148 10.97 -15.55 19.70
CA ALA A 148 10.94 -16.58 20.73
C ALA A 148 10.82 -18.01 20.18
N GLY A 149 10.72 -18.19 18.84
CA GLY A 149 10.57 -19.50 18.20
C GLY A 149 9.23 -20.18 18.47
N VAL A 150 8.21 -19.42 18.88
CA VAL A 150 6.86 -19.94 19.18
C VAL A 150 6.01 -20.05 17.92
N ILE A 151 6.21 -19.16 16.96
CA ILE A 151 5.55 -19.18 15.64
C ILE A 151 6.60 -18.99 14.54
N SER A 152 6.36 -19.59 13.36
CA SER A 152 7.13 -19.34 12.14
C SER A 152 6.19 -18.79 11.05
N ARG A 153 6.73 -17.95 10.16
CA ARG A 153 6.07 -17.58 8.92
C ARG A 153 6.56 -18.57 7.85
N GLU A 154 5.78 -19.60 7.58
CA GLU A 154 5.97 -20.45 6.41
C GLU A 154 5.27 -19.86 5.19
#